data_f25bc3d9f2ecfafa87848e68234a4339
#
_entry.id   f25bc3d9f2ecfafa87848e68234a4339
#
_cell.length_a   1.000
_cell.length_b   1.000
_cell.length_c   1.000
_cell.angle_alpha   90.00
_cell.angle_beta   90.00
_cell.angle_gamma   90.00
#
_symmetry.space_group_name_H-M   'P 1'
#
loop_
_entity.id
_entity.type
_entity.pdbx_description
1 polymer ?
#
loop_
_entity_poly.entity_id
_entity_poly.type
_entity_poly.pdbx_seq_one_letter_code
_entity_poly.pdbx_strand_id
1 'polypeptide(L)'
;MENKNEGDKKKKDSEDKEKIRGYIEQMAQSKKTPVAKDLVQLKHVEVKKQEISPATQNLANALKDRYIEHDQFERLNNDELTVLESFTSKRMFLTRIAIIANQSRLPLGIEPFNKADLEKILDTLVSKGYLEVELVGGKNVYILTERGKYRLQ
;
A
#
# COMPACT_ATOMS: atom_id res chain seq x y z
N MET A 1 -53.12 18.32 38.45
CA MET A 1 -51.92 17.50 38.73
C MET A 1 -50.90 17.84 37.66
N GLU A 2 -50.10 18.85 37.89
CA GLU A 2 -49.17 19.36 36.88
C GLU A 2 -47.81 19.68 37.50
N ASN A 3 -46.76 19.30 36.76
CA ASN A 3 -45.41 19.86 36.80
C ASN A 3 -44.54 19.66 38.06
N LYS A 4 -44.07 18.41 38.25
CA LYS A 4 -42.84 18.16 39.05
C LYS A 4 -41.63 17.67 38.23
N ASN A 5 -41.71 17.55 36.91
CA ASN A 5 -40.69 16.87 36.09
C ASN A 5 -39.72 17.77 35.32
N GLU A 6 -39.91 19.09 35.32
CA GLU A 6 -39.03 20.04 34.61
C GLU A 6 -37.86 20.56 35.46
N GLY A 7 -37.98 20.53 36.78
CA GLY A 7 -36.93 21.00 37.69
C GLY A 7 -35.71 20.05 37.78
N ASP A 8 -35.97 18.77 37.68
CA ASP A 8 -34.91 17.75 37.81
C ASP A 8 -34.05 17.56 36.54
N LYS A 9 -34.64 17.82 35.35
CA LYS A 9 -33.85 17.78 34.12
C LYS A 9 -32.87 18.94 34.01
N LYS A 10 -33.26 20.15 34.42
CA LYS A 10 -32.36 21.32 34.36
C LYS A 10 -31.22 21.25 35.39
N LYS A 11 -31.40 20.57 36.53
CA LYS A 11 -30.33 20.34 37.50
C LYS A 11 -29.31 19.32 37.02
N LYS A 12 -29.74 18.24 36.36
CA LYS A 12 -28.86 17.22 35.83
C LYS A 12 -28.02 17.75 34.65
N ASP A 13 -28.58 18.54 33.78
CA ASP A 13 -27.84 19.15 32.66
C ASP A 13 -26.79 20.18 33.11
N SER A 14 -26.99 20.86 34.26
CA SER A 14 -25.99 21.78 34.82
C SER A 14 -24.85 21.05 35.50
N GLU A 15 -25.12 19.95 36.21
CA GLU A 15 -24.10 19.12 36.86
C GLU A 15 -23.21 18.38 35.85
N ASP A 16 -23.78 17.92 34.72
CA ASP A 16 -23.01 17.26 33.68
C ASP A 16 -22.13 18.26 32.90
N LYS A 17 -22.59 19.49 32.71
CA LYS A 17 -21.78 20.57 32.13
C LYS A 17 -20.61 21.00 33.01
N GLU A 18 -20.79 21.03 34.32
CA GLU A 18 -19.70 21.32 35.24
C GLU A 18 -18.67 20.20 35.30
N LYS A 19 -19.10 18.93 35.28
CA LYS A 19 -18.18 17.77 35.19
C LYS A 19 -17.37 17.79 33.90
N ILE A 20 -18.00 18.11 32.78
CA ILE A 20 -17.30 18.20 31.48
C ILE A 20 -16.29 19.35 31.50
N ARG A 21 -16.64 20.49 32.07
CA ARG A 21 -15.74 21.63 32.23
C ARG A 21 -14.53 21.28 33.09
N GLY A 22 -14.73 20.62 34.22
CA GLY A 22 -13.65 20.14 35.07
C GLY A 22 -12.70 19.15 34.36
N TYR A 23 -13.26 18.28 33.51
CA TYR A 23 -12.46 17.33 32.75
C TYR A 23 -11.62 18.03 31.66
N ILE A 24 -12.19 19.05 31.00
CA ILE A 24 -11.48 19.86 29.99
C ILE A 24 -10.35 20.68 30.64
N GLU A 25 -10.61 21.28 31.82
CA GLU A 25 -9.59 22.01 32.55
C GLU A 25 -8.46 21.09 33.05
N GLN A 26 -8.79 19.89 33.51
CA GLN A 26 -7.81 18.89 33.93
C GLN A 26 -6.95 18.40 32.76
N MET A 27 -7.55 18.20 31.59
CA MET A 27 -6.84 17.90 30.35
C MET A 27 -5.98 19.07 29.85
N ALA A 28 -6.42 20.29 30.02
CA ALA A 28 -5.65 21.48 29.66
C ALA A 28 -4.46 21.70 30.59
N GLN A 29 -4.59 21.34 31.87
CA GLN A 29 -3.48 21.38 32.83
C GLN A 29 -2.51 20.22 32.67
N SER A 30 -2.97 19.04 32.27
CA SER A 30 -2.07 17.90 31.97
C SER A 30 -1.22 18.12 30.71
N LYS A 31 -1.68 18.97 29.79
CA LYS A 31 -0.86 19.43 28.64
C LYS A 31 0.20 20.47 29.01
N LYS A 32 0.19 20.98 30.23
CA LYS A 32 1.20 21.90 30.79
C LYS A 32 2.24 21.19 31.67
N THR A 33 2.27 19.85 31.66
CA THR A 33 3.47 19.17 32.17
C THR A 33 4.65 19.68 31.35
N PRO A 34 5.70 20.18 32.00
CA PRO A 34 6.88 20.58 31.26
C PRO A 34 7.36 19.35 30.51
N VAL A 35 7.19 19.36 29.19
CA VAL A 35 7.87 18.42 28.31
C VAL A 35 9.33 18.49 28.77
N ALA A 36 9.79 17.37 29.31
CA ALA A 36 11.12 17.27 29.87
C ALA A 36 12.10 17.96 28.93
N LYS A 37 12.82 18.95 29.43
CA LYS A 37 13.87 19.66 28.70
C LYS A 37 15.07 18.75 28.36
N ASP A 38 14.92 17.46 28.56
CA ASP A 38 15.79 16.39 28.09
C ASP A 38 15.39 15.87 26.70
N LEU A 39 14.83 16.72 25.86
CA LEU A 39 14.95 16.49 24.42
C LEU A 39 16.45 16.40 24.15
N VAL A 40 16.89 15.15 23.92
CA VAL A 40 18.22 14.83 23.43
C VAL A 40 18.54 15.87 22.35
N GLN A 41 19.34 16.86 22.72
CA GLN A 41 19.89 17.77 21.72
C GLN A 41 20.77 16.89 20.86
N LEU A 42 20.25 16.49 19.70
CA LEU A 42 21.05 15.88 18.65
C LEU A 42 22.14 16.92 18.34
N LYS A 43 23.28 16.80 19.02
CA LYS A 43 24.46 17.56 18.65
C LYS A 43 24.71 17.20 17.20
N HIS A 44 24.62 18.19 16.35
CA HIS A 44 25.01 18.07 14.95
C HIS A 44 26.50 17.69 14.97
N VAL A 45 26.75 16.38 14.93
CA VAL A 45 28.10 15.88 14.73
C VAL A 45 28.37 16.13 13.26
N GLU A 46 29.14 17.11 12.95
CA GLU A 46 29.67 17.28 11.62
C GLU A 46 30.51 16.03 11.30
N VAL A 47 29.85 15.09 10.61
CA VAL A 47 30.55 13.93 10.06
C VAL A 47 31.50 14.49 9.02
N LYS A 48 32.80 14.50 9.35
CA LYS A 48 33.84 14.79 8.38
C LYS A 48 33.57 13.91 7.16
N LYS A 49 33.30 14.52 6.00
CA LYS A 49 33.15 13.79 4.75
C LYS A 49 34.42 12.97 4.58
N GLN A 50 34.33 11.66 4.83
CA GLN A 50 35.39 10.73 4.48
C GLN A 50 35.48 10.76 2.96
N GLU A 51 36.65 11.01 2.45
CA GLU A 51 36.95 10.88 1.03
C GLU A 51 36.75 9.41 0.65
N ILE A 52 35.59 9.14 0.02
CA ILE A 52 35.25 7.79 -0.45
C ILE A 52 36.20 7.46 -1.60
N SER A 53 36.91 6.36 -1.50
CA SER A 53 37.84 5.96 -2.57
C SER A 53 37.07 5.79 -3.90
N PRO A 54 37.69 6.13 -5.05
CA PRO A 54 37.04 5.99 -6.36
C PRO A 54 36.48 4.57 -6.62
N ALA A 55 37.16 3.54 -6.10
CA ALA A 55 36.71 2.17 -6.20
C ALA A 55 35.40 1.91 -5.42
N THR A 56 35.28 2.48 -4.23
CA THR A 56 34.04 2.36 -3.41
C THR A 56 32.89 3.13 -4.06
N GLN A 57 33.20 4.26 -4.68
CA GLN A 57 32.21 5.08 -5.37
C GLN A 57 31.69 4.40 -6.66
N ASN A 58 32.59 3.75 -7.40
CA ASN A 58 32.21 2.94 -8.57
C ASN A 58 31.38 1.72 -8.19
N LEU A 59 31.72 1.04 -7.09
CA LEU A 59 30.94 -0.08 -6.57
C LEU A 59 29.56 0.37 -6.10
N ALA A 60 29.48 1.49 -5.39
CA ALA A 60 28.20 2.06 -4.94
C ALA A 60 27.31 2.46 -6.11
N ASN A 61 27.87 3.05 -7.17
CA ASN A 61 27.12 3.39 -8.38
C ASN A 61 26.66 2.14 -9.13
N ALA A 62 27.51 1.13 -9.28
CA ALA A 62 27.13 -0.13 -9.93
C ALA A 62 26.02 -0.88 -9.16
N LEU A 63 26.07 -0.87 -7.83
CA LEU A 63 25.00 -1.40 -6.99
C LEU A 63 23.72 -0.57 -7.12
N LYS A 64 23.85 0.75 -7.11
CA LYS A 64 22.70 1.66 -7.25
C LYS A 64 22.00 1.45 -8.58
N ASP A 65 22.75 1.35 -9.68
CA ASP A 65 22.19 1.13 -11.01
C ASP A 65 21.47 -0.22 -11.08
N ARG A 66 22.05 -1.29 -10.53
CA ARG A 66 21.40 -2.59 -10.42
C ARG A 66 20.12 -2.53 -9.58
N TYR A 67 20.13 -1.87 -8.43
CA TYR A 67 18.94 -1.76 -7.58
C TYR A 67 17.86 -0.86 -8.18
N ILE A 68 18.22 0.23 -8.85
CA ILE A 68 17.26 1.13 -9.50
C ILE A 68 16.62 0.43 -10.72
N GLU A 69 17.41 -0.28 -11.53
CA GLU A 69 16.87 -1.06 -12.65
C GLU A 69 15.94 -2.16 -12.13
N HIS A 70 16.32 -2.88 -11.09
CA HIS A 70 15.46 -3.89 -10.46
C HIS A 70 14.16 -3.29 -9.88
N ASP A 71 14.25 -2.15 -9.21
CA ASP A 71 13.09 -1.51 -8.58
C ASP A 71 12.10 -0.95 -9.60
N GLN A 72 12.57 -0.45 -10.75
CA GLN A 72 11.70 -0.01 -11.83
C GLN A 72 10.99 -1.17 -12.53
N PHE A 73 11.64 -2.33 -12.66
CA PHE A 73 11.03 -3.54 -13.23
C PHE A 73 10.11 -4.27 -12.24
N GLU A 74 10.27 -4.07 -10.95
CA GLU A 74 9.49 -4.76 -9.91
C GLU A 74 8.20 -4.03 -9.50
N ARG A 75 8.03 -2.76 -9.85
CA ARG A 75 6.78 -2.03 -9.59
C ARG A 75 5.66 -2.51 -10.50
N LEU A 76 4.86 -3.43 -9.97
CA LEU A 76 3.60 -3.80 -10.58
C LEU A 76 2.53 -2.79 -10.20
N ASN A 77 1.74 -2.39 -11.17
CA ASN A 77 0.50 -1.64 -10.99
C ASN A 77 -0.53 -2.51 -10.26
N ASN A 78 -1.50 -1.91 -9.58
CA ASN A 78 -2.57 -2.67 -8.92
C ASN A 78 -3.33 -3.57 -9.90
N ASP A 79 -3.55 -3.11 -11.12
CA ASP A 79 -4.20 -3.89 -12.17
C ASP A 79 -3.32 -5.06 -12.66
N GLU A 80 -2.03 -4.83 -12.83
CA GLU A 80 -1.05 -5.87 -13.15
C GLU A 80 -0.96 -6.93 -12.05
N LEU A 81 -0.98 -6.49 -10.77
CA LEU A 81 -0.97 -7.39 -9.63
C LEU A 81 -2.26 -8.23 -9.58
N THR A 82 -3.42 -7.60 -9.75
CA THR A 82 -4.72 -8.30 -9.80
C THR A 82 -4.76 -9.35 -10.89
N VAL A 83 -4.21 -9.04 -12.08
CA VAL A 83 -4.12 -10.00 -13.18
C VAL A 83 -3.15 -11.13 -12.86
N LEU A 84 -2.00 -10.82 -12.26
CA LEU A 84 -1.01 -11.83 -11.88
C LEU A 84 -1.57 -12.76 -10.78
N GLU A 85 -2.27 -12.21 -9.79
CA GLU A 85 -2.95 -12.98 -8.72
C GLU A 85 -4.09 -13.85 -9.24
N SER A 86 -4.67 -13.53 -10.39
CA SER A 86 -5.71 -14.37 -11.01
C SER A 86 -5.21 -15.70 -11.55
N PHE A 87 -3.88 -15.90 -11.60
CA PHE A 87 -3.28 -17.17 -12.04
C PHE A 87 -3.41 -18.25 -10.99
N THR A 88 -4.50 -19.01 -11.04
CA THR A 88 -4.74 -20.19 -10.17
C THR A 88 -4.01 -21.45 -10.64
N SER A 89 -3.50 -21.45 -11.86
CA SER A 89 -2.75 -22.56 -12.44
C SER A 89 -1.59 -22.03 -13.31
N LYS A 90 -0.60 -22.89 -13.51
CA LYS A 90 0.61 -22.52 -14.28
C LYS A 90 0.31 -22.02 -15.70
N ARG A 91 -0.74 -22.55 -16.33
CA ARG A 91 -1.12 -22.22 -17.72
C ARG A 91 -2.58 -21.79 -17.77
N MET A 92 -2.86 -20.64 -18.38
CA MET A 92 -4.23 -20.15 -18.49
C MET A 92 -4.48 -19.43 -19.83
N PHE A 93 -5.71 -19.60 -20.33
CA PHE A 93 -6.20 -18.83 -21.48
C PHE A 93 -6.71 -17.45 -21.04
N LEU A 94 -6.65 -16.48 -21.93
CA LEU A 94 -7.15 -15.12 -21.72
C LEU A 94 -8.55 -15.10 -21.10
N THR A 95 -9.47 -15.89 -21.63
CA THR A 95 -10.87 -15.93 -21.16
C THR A 95 -10.96 -16.31 -19.69
N ARG A 96 -10.16 -17.29 -19.24
CA ARG A 96 -10.16 -17.73 -17.85
C ARG A 96 -9.56 -16.69 -16.93
N ILE A 97 -8.47 -16.05 -17.36
CA ILE A 97 -7.84 -14.93 -16.64
C ILE A 97 -8.86 -13.80 -16.47
N ALA A 98 -9.56 -13.43 -17.55
CA ALA A 98 -10.58 -12.38 -17.51
C ALA A 98 -11.71 -12.68 -16.51
N ILE A 99 -12.19 -13.92 -16.44
CA ILE A 99 -13.25 -14.32 -15.51
C ILE A 99 -12.76 -14.16 -14.07
N ILE A 100 -11.59 -14.68 -13.74
CA ILE A 100 -11.07 -14.67 -12.36
C ILE A 100 -10.71 -13.26 -11.93
N ALA A 101 -10.00 -12.50 -12.77
CA ALA A 101 -9.63 -11.11 -12.48
C ALA A 101 -10.88 -10.23 -12.29
N ASN A 102 -11.90 -10.39 -13.10
CA ASN A 102 -13.14 -9.62 -12.95
C ASN A 102 -13.99 -10.07 -11.75
N GLN A 103 -13.95 -11.35 -11.37
CA GLN A 103 -14.61 -11.83 -10.16
C GLN A 103 -14.05 -11.17 -8.89
N SER A 104 -12.78 -10.85 -8.84
CA SER A 104 -12.17 -10.13 -7.70
C SER A 104 -12.52 -8.64 -7.66
N ARG A 105 -12.81 -8.02 -8.81
CA ARG A 105 -13.09 -6.58 -8.94
C ARG A 105 -14.56 -6.23 -8.67
N LEU A 106 -15.49 -7.08 -9.10
CA LEU A 106 -16.92 -6.82 -8.98
C LEU A 106 -17.40 -6.57 -7.54
N PRO A 107 -16.99 -7.35 -6.52
CA PRO A 107 -17.40 -7.09 -5.14
C PRO A 107 -16.87 -5.76 -4.58
N LEU A 108 -15.78 -5.25 -5.14
CA LEU A 108 -15.16 -4.00 -4.74
C LEU A 108 -15.78 -2.77 -5.45
N GLY A 109 -16.76 -2.99 -6.34
CA GLY A 109 -17.36 -1.94 -7.14
C GLY A 109 -16.40 -1.35 -8.19
N ILE A 110 -15.33 -2.06 -8.52
CA ILE A 110 -14.34 -1.65 -9.52
C ILE A 110 -14.82 -2.13 -10.90
N GLU A 111 -14.67 -1.28 -11.91
CA GLU A 111 -15.04 -1.61 -13.28
C GLU A 111 -14.29 -2.83 -13.78
N PRO A 112 -14.98 -3.80 -14.44
CA PRO A 112 -14.33 -4.99 -14.97
C PRO A 112 -13.40 -4.65 -16.12
N PHE A 113 -12.32 -5.41 -16.25
CA PHE A 113 -11.42 -5.28 -17.39
C PHE A 113 -12.14 -5.62 -18.69
N ASN A 114 -12.00 -4.78 -19.69
CA ASN A 114 -12.34 -5.14 -21.06
C ASN A 114 -11.20 -5.99 -21.68
N LYS A 115 -11.50 -6.61 -22.82
CA LYS A 115 -10.53 -7.48 -23.48
C LYS A 115 -9.23 -6.76 -23.87
N ALA A 116 -9.34 -5.55 -24.41
CA ALA A 116 -8.18 -4.79 -24.90
C ALA A 116 -7.25 -4.35 -23.76
N ASP A 117 -7.81 -3.93 -22.64
CA ASP A 117 -7.02 -3.53 -21.48
C ASP A 117 -6.35 -4.73 -20.82
N LEU A 118 -7.06 -5.87 -20.74
CA LEU A 118 -6.47 -7.09 -20.21
C LEU A 118 -5.33 -7.61 -21.08
N GLU A 119 -5.45 -7.55 -22.41
CA GLU A 119 -4.37 -7.91 -23.34
C GLU A 119 -3.14 -7.01 -23.14
N LYS A 120 -3.32 -5.70 -23.03
CA LYS A 120 -2.21 -4.76 -22.73
C LYS A 120 -1.49 -5.07 -21.41
N ILE A 121 -2.27 -5.39 -20.36
CA ILE A 121 -1.70 -5.74 -19.06
C ILE A 121 -0.89 -7.03 -19.17
N LEU A 122 -1.42 -8.03 -19.87
CA LEU A 122 -0.73 -9.31 -20.10
C LEU A 122 0.55 -9.13 -20.89
N ASP A 123 0.52 -8.31 -21.96
CA ASP A 123 1.71 -7.99 -22.76
C ASP A 123 2.77 -7.26 -21.89
N THR A 124 2.35 -6.39 -20.99
CA THR A 124 3.26 -5.73 -20.04
C THR A 124 3.87 -6.75 -19.08
N LEU A 125 3.08 -7.68 -18.54
CA LEU A 125 3.58 -8.74 -17.65
C LEU A 125 4.53 -9.71 -18.36
N VAL A 126 4.30 -9.99 -19.65
CA VAL A 126 5.22 -10.75 -20.50
C VAL A 126 6.52 -9.98 -20.69
N SER A 127 6.47 -8.69 -21.03
CA SER A 127 7.66 -7.83 -21.19
C SER A 127 8.49 -7.69 -19.92
N LYS A 128 7.83 -7.68 -18.76
CA LYS A 128 8.47 -7.70 -17.42
C LYS A 128 8.99 -9.09 -17.01
N GLY A 129 8.71 -10.14 -17.79
CA GLY A 129 9.16 -11.51 -17.55
C GLY A 129 8.43 -12.26 -16.45
N TYR A 130 7.24 -11.78 -16.03
CA TYR A 130 6.37 -12.49 -15.08
C TYR A 130 5.54 -13.59 -15.75
N LEU A 131 5.25 -13.40 -17.02
CA LEU A 131 4.51 -14.35 -17.85
C LEU A 131 5.27 -14.69 -19.12
N GLU A 132 5.02 -15.86 -19.66
CA GLU A 132 5.37 -16.29 -21.02
C GLU A 132 4.10 -16.54 -21.80
N VAL A 133 4.16 -16.39 -23.13
CA VAL A 133 3.04 -16.66 -24.00
C VAL A 133 3.39 -17.77 -24.98
N GLU A 134 2.53 -18.76 -25.09
CA GLU A 134 2.58 -19.82 -26.08
C GLU A 134 1.35 -19.80 -26.96
N LEU A 135 1.50 -20.13 -28.24
CA LEU A 135 0.38 -20.28 -29.16
C LEU A 135 -0.06 -21.74 -29.20
N VAL A 136 -1.26 -22.02 -28.68
CA VAL A 136 -1.84 -23.38 -28.68
C VAL A 136 -3.17 -23.36 -29.42
N GLY A 137 -3.25 -24.08 -30.53
CA GLY A 137 -4.46 -24.13 -31.34
C GLY A 137 -4.94 -22.77 -31.86
N GLY A 138 -3.99 -21.86 -32.19
CA GLY A 138 -4.30 -20.50 -32.66
C GLY A 138 -4.77 -19.53 -31.56
N LYS A 139 -4.66 -19.91 -30.29
CA LYS A 139 -5.00 -19.07 -29.12
C LYS A 139 -3.79 -18.86 -28.23
N ASN A 140 -3.65 -17.67 -27.72
CA ASN A 140 -2.60 -17.36 -26.74
C ASN A 140 -2.91 -18.05 -25.40
N VAL A 141 -1.91 -18.77 -24.88
CA VAL A 141 -1.91 -19.37 -23.53
C VAL A 141 -0.80 -18.66 -22.78
N TYR A 142 -1.14 -18.09 -21.64
CA TYR A 142 -0.22 -17.42 -20.76
C TYR A 142 0.28 -18.39 -19.68
N ILE A 143 1.59 -18.36 -19.44
CA ILE A 143 2.27 -19.28 -18.55
C ILE A 143 2.96 -18.45 -17.46
N LEU A 144 2.72 -18.80 -16.21
CA LEU A 144 3.36 -18.16 -15.08
C LEU A 144 4.83 -18.61 -14.99
N THR A 145 5.77 -17.66 -15.08
CA THR A 145 7.21 -17.93 -14.94
C THR A 145 7.60 -18.17 -13.47
N GLU A 146 8.83 -18.62 -13.23
CA GLU A 146 9.34 -18.73 -11.86
C GLU A 146 9.39 -17.36 -11.16
N ARG A 147 9.71 -16.28 -11.89
CA ARG A 147 9.67 -14.91 -11.38
C ARG A 147 8.25 -14.49 -10.99
N GLY A 148 7.26 -14.85 -11.82
CA GLY A 148 5.84 -14.61 -11.51
C GLY A 148 5.39 -15.34 -10.26
N LYS A 149 5.78 -16.60 -10.10
CA LYS A 149 5.47 -17.38 -8.88
C LYS A 149 6.12 -16.79 -7.63
N TYR A 150 7.38 -16.38 -7.73
CA TYR A 150 8.08 -15.77 -6.60
C TYR A 150 7.43 -14.46 -6.14
N ARG A 151 6.83 -13.72 -7.06
CA ARG A 151 6.12 -12.47 -6.74
C ARG A 151 4.80 -12.69 -6.00
N LEU A 152 4.17 -13.85 -6.17
CA LEU A 152 2.89 -14.24 -5.55
C LEU A 152 3.05 -14.91 -4.17
N GLN A 153 4.24 -15.23 -3.77
CA GLN A 153 4.57 -15.76 -2.43
C GLN A 153 4.82 -14.64 -1.42
#